data_f596427e90ad3af8e996949141c45a44
#
_entry.id   f596427e90ad3af8e996949141c45a44
#
_cell.length_a   1.000
_cell.length_b   1.000
_cell.length_c   1.000
_cell.angle_alpha   90.00
_cell.angle_beta   90.00
_cell.angle_gamma   90.00
#
_symmetry.space_group_name_H-M   'P 1'
#
loop_
_entity.id
_entity.type
_entity.pdbx_description
1 polymer ?
#
loop_
_entity_poly.entity_id
_entity_poly.type
_entity_poly.pdbx_seq_one_letter_code
_entity_poly.pdbx_strand_id
1 'polypeptide(L)'
;MNCPSCQSTIPPGSHFCNHCGQKISTTSSEPLRKELSVDEKLEKIQKYLPRGLAEKVLAQRDKIEGEKRQVTVMFCDMKGFTPISEKLGPDTMYDVMDQVYEILMRQVHDFGGTVNEMTGDGIMALFGAPVALEEAPQRAIRASLSIHREMASLTDRLRKTKDDLPPIQMRIGIHTGPVVVGSLGDDLRVEFKAVGDTVVLAARLEQIAQSGQTYVSRDVFRVTEGYFHFETLEPTQVKGKTDPVQVYRVTGTKDTPERSVGIGSSLVGRQKELDLLSLQVYRLINGTGGIVTITGEAGIGKSRLMAELRRTEAVKKTMILEGRALSIGRSLSFYPIIDALKHWSRIKEEDTDTEAQRKLEKTIRIIHPEEVNEVFPFIATLMGMKLTGKHAQRMKGIEGEALEKLIFKNMRDIIIKGSELRPTVIYIEDFHWVDTSSLELIEALFRLVEEYRILFILVFRPGYADTGERIIKSIEENNPSHWTKIELEPLNETESETLHSNLLRIKGLPHHIRDQILQRAGGNPFFIEEVVRSFIDEGAVILKNGDYEITEKIKQVVIPQSIHALIMTRIDRLDEATRNLVRMASPAS
;
A
#
# COMPACT_ATOMS: atom_id res chain seq x y z
N MET A 1 69.38 -2.71 2.47
CA MET A 1 69.22 -1.34 1.96
C MET A 1 69.80 -0.36 2.96
N ASN A 2 70.17 0.87 2.48
CA ASN A 2 70.76 1.88 3.39
C ASN A 2 69.69 2.90 3.80
N CYS A 3 69.80 3.38 5.04
CA CYS A 3 68.88 4.41 5.57
C CYS A 3 69.03 5.70 4.79
N PRO A 4 67.94 6.31 4.30
CA PRO A 4 68.02 7.59 3.53
C PRO A 4 68.46 8.75 4.39
N SER A 5 68.40 8.68 5.73
CA SER A 5 68.76 9.76 6.65
C SER A 5 70.20 9.63 7.19
N CYS A 6 70.65 8.45 7.63
CA CYS A 6 71.95 8.25 8.26
C CYS A 6 72.89 7.31 7.50
N GLN A 7 72.50 6.78 6.35
CA GLN A 7 73.19 5.85 5.45
C GLN A 7 73.63 4.50 6.08
N SER A 8 73.24 4.22 7.29
CA SER A 8 73.54 2.92 7.94
C SER A 8 72.81 1.78 7.24
N THR A 9 73.43 0.62 7.15
CA THR A 9 72.87 -0.59 6.54
C THR A 9 71.72 -1.13 7.39
N ILE A 10 70.56 -1.35 6.76
CA ILE A 10 69.32 -1.81 7.41
C ILE A 10 68.94 -3.18 6.90
N PRO A 11 68.51 -4.11 7.76
CA PRO A 11 68.01 -5.41 7.34
C PRO A 11 66.79 -5.26 6.40
N PRO A 12 66.63 -6.13 5.41
CA PRO A 12 65.43 -6.11 4.55
C PRO A 12 64.16 -6.31 5.37
N GLY A 13 63.13 -5.47 5.14
CA GLY A 13 61.85 -5.56 5.86
C GLY A 13 61.71 -4.70 7.10
N SER A 14 62.74 -3.90 7.48
CA SER A 14 62.65 -2.99 8.63
C SER A 14 61.77 -1.78 8.32
N HIS A 15 60.82 -1.48 9.20
CA HIS A 15 59.96 -0.31 9.13
C HIS A 15 60.59 0.97 9.69
N PHE A 16 61.67 0.85 10.46
CA PHE A 16 62.41 1.95 11.05
C PHE A 16 63.89 1.67 11.00
N CYS A 17 64.71 2.69 10.87
CA CYS A 17 66.15 2.54 11.02
C CYS A 17 66.52 2.32 12.47
N ASN A 18 67.21 1.19 12.75
CA ASN A 18 67.68 0.81 14.09
C ASN A 18 68.81 1.69 14.61
N HIS A 19 69.40 2.59 13.80
CA HIS A 19 70.47 3.46 14.20
C HIS A 19 69.99 4.92 14.47
N CYS A 20 69.10 5.49 13.65
CA CYS A 20 68.63 6.86 13.80
C CYS A 20 67.11 7.02 14.00
N GLY A 21 66.36 5.91 14.08
CA GLY A 21 64.89 5.91 14.31
C GLY A 21 64.05 6.40 13.10
N GLN A 22 64.67 6.78 11.98
CA GLN A 22 63.93 7.24 10.80
C GLN A 22 62.99 6.16 10.28
N LYS A 23 61.74 6.50 10.04
CA LYS A 23 60.74 5.63 9.38
C LYS A 23 61.13 5.37 7.94
N ILE A 24 61.17 4.10 7.55
CA ILE A 24 61.51 3.69 6.20
C ILE A 24 60.22 3.33 5.49
N SER A 25 59.89 4.12 4.46
CA SER A 25 58.82 3.82 3.57
C SER A 25 59.24 2.67 2.65
N THR A 26 58.88 1.44 2.99
CA THR A 26 58.92 0.35 2.02
C THR A 26 57.79 0.59 1.02
N THR A 27 58.12 0.99 -0.17
CA THR A 27 57.22 0.96 -1.33
C THR A 27 56.98 -0.50 -1.69
N SER A 28 56.16 -1.19 -0.93
CA SER A 28 55.48 -2.36 -1.42
C SER A 28 54.35 -1.85 -2.28
N SER A 29 54.38 -2.18 -3.57
CA SER A 29 53.30 -2.00 -4.51
C SER A 29 52.13 -2.91 -4.11
N GLU A 30 51.39 -2.54 -3.08
CA GLU A 30 49.99 -2.92 -2.98
C GLU A 30 49.25 -2.21 -4.09
N PRO A 31 48.36 -2.87 -4.85
CA PRO A 31 47.56 -2.17 -5.83
C PRO A 31 46.76 -1.12 -5.08
N LEU A 32 46.99 0.16 -5.42
CA LEU A 32 46.19 1.31 -5.03
C LEU A 32 44.71 0.88 -5.16
N ARG A 33 44.03 0.68 -4.06
CA ARG A 33 42.57 0.73 -4.07
C ARG A 33 42.23 2.09 -4.66
N LYS A 34 41.79 2.08 -5.92
CA LYS A 34 41.22 3.28 -6.57
C LYS A 34 40.21 3.84 -5.60
N GLU A 35 40.48 4.99 -5.04
CA GLU A 35 39.41 5.74 -4.37
C GLU A 35 38.36 6.01 -5.43
N LEU A 36 37.20 5.42 -5.25
CA LEU A 36 36.06 5.64 -6.11
C LEU A 36 35.78 7.14 -6.16
N SER A 37 35.60 7.69 -7.34
CA SER A 37 35.16 9.08 -7.53
C SER A 37 33.86 9.32 -6.76
N VAL A 38 33.55 10.58 -6.47
CA VAL A 38 32.27 10.95 -5.83
C VAL A 38 31.09 10.39 -6.62
N ASP A 39 31.18 10.41 -7.95
CA ASP A 39 30.16 9.87 -8.85
C ASP A 39 30.03 8.33 -8.75
N GLU A 40 31.15 7.60 -8.70
CA GLU A 40 31.13 6.15 -8.49
C GLU A 40 30.65 5.74 -7.08
N LYS A 41 30.91 6.58 -6.06
CA LYS A 41 30.33 6.41 -4.73
C LYS A 41 28.83 6.69 -4.73
N LEU A 42 28.39 7.75 -5.44
CA LEU A 42 26.98 8.10 -5.65
C LEU A 42 26.24 7.02 -6.44
N GLU A 43 26.80 6.46 -7.51
CA GLU A 43 26.21 5.33 -8.25
C GLU A 43 26.04 4.08 -7.36
N LYS A 44 27.03 3.78 -6.52
CA LYS A 44 26.89 2.67 -5.56
C LYS A 44 25.81 2.94 -4.50
N ILE A 45 25.72 4.17 -4.01
CA ILE A 45 24.68 4.56 -3.06
C ILE A 45 23.30 4.59 -3.74
N GLN A 46 23.20 5.06 -4.97
CA GLN A 46 21.95 5.06 -5.76
C GLN A 46 21.44 3.65 -6.07
N LYS A 47 22.32 2.65 -6.13
CA LYS A 47 21.93 1.25 -6.29
C LYS A 47 21.17 0.71 -5.07
N TYR A 48 21.37 1.28 -3.90
CA TYR A 48 20.77 0.87 -2.62
C TYR A 48 19.70 1.82 -2.09
N LEU A 49 19.44 2.95 -2.77
CA LEU A 49 18.38 3.89 -2.42
C LEU A 49 17.26 3.88 -3.46
N PRO A 50 15.99 4.02 -3.06
CA PRO A 50 14.89 4.23 -3.99
C PRO A 50 15.17 5.43 -4.91
N ARG A 51 14.82 5.31 -6.21
CA ARG A 51 15.01 6.39 -7.19
C ARG A 51 14.39 7.69 -6.70
N GLY A 52 15.19 8.77 -6.66
CA GLY A 52 14.77 10.09 -6.18
C GLY A 52 14.83 10.29 -4.65
N LEU A 53 15.16 9.26 -3.84
CA LEU A 53 15.32 9.44 -2.39
C LEU A 53 16.63 10.17 -2.06
N ALA A 54 17.72 9.87 -2.77
CA ALA A 54 18.99 10.55 -2.60
C ALA A 54 18.88 12.07 -2.84
N GLU A 55 18.16 12.45 -3.90
CA GLU A 55 17.90 13.87 -4.23
C GLU A 55 17.02 14.56 -3.17
N LYS A 56 16.00 13.86 -2.66
CA LYS A 56 15.11 14.38 -1.60
C LYS A 56 15.80 14.48 -0.25
N VAL A 57 16.65 13.53 0.11
CA VAL A 57 17.48 13.56 1.33
C VAL A 57 18.49 14.69 1.26
N LEU A 58 19.13 14.90 0.10
CA LEU A 58 20.06 16.01 -0.12
C LEU A 58 19.36 17.37 -0.09
N ALA A 59 18.15 17.48 -0.65
CA ALA A 59 17.35 18.71 -0.64
C ALA A 59 16.80 19.08 0.75
N GLN A 60 16.71 18.14 1.69
CA GLN A 60 16.23 18.34 3.06
C GLN A 60 17.35 18.38 4.12
N ARG A 61 18.62 18.33 3.70
CA ARG A 61 19.79 18.21 4.58
C ARG A 61 19.85 19.28 5.68
N ASP A 62 19.34 20.46 5.42
CA ASP A 62 19.40 21.60 6.34
C ASP A 62 18.19 21.75 7.27
N LYS A 63 17.23 20.79 7.25
CA LYS A 63 15.95 20.91 7.97
C LYS A 63 15.63 19.75 8.92
N ILE A 64 16.50 18.76 9.09
CA ILE A 64 16.19 17.59 9.91
C ILE A 64 16.70 17.79 11.34
N GLU A 65 16.11 18.73 12.07
CA GLU A 65 16.12 18.77 13.53
C GLU A 65 14.98 17.88 14.04
N GLY A 66 15.30 16.86 14.83
CA GLY A 66 14.44 15.92 15.57
C GLY A 66 12.91 16.04 15.38
N GLU A 67 12.38 15.61 14.24
CA GLU A 67 10.94 15.72 13.92
C GLU A 67 10.17 14.51 14.44
N LYS A 68 9.05 14.74 15.14
CA LYS A 68 8.12 13.65 15.48
C LYS A 68 7.31 13.24 14.24
N ARG A 69 7.37 11.96 13.88
CA ARG A 69 6.62 11.39 12.75
C ARG A 69 5.89 10.13 13.15
N GLN A 70 4.70 9.95 12.57
CA GLN A 70 4.00 8.67 12.62
C GLN A 70 4.61 7.75 11.57
N VAL A 71 5.21 6.64 12.01
CA VAL A 71 5.87 5.68 11.12
C VAL A 71 5.46 4.27 11.48
N THR A 72 5.65 3.36 10.53
CA THR A 72 5.63 1.94 10.81
C THR A 72 7.06 1.44 10.87
N VAL A 73 7.42 0.86 11.99
CA VAL A 73 8.74 0.28 12.25
C VAL A 73 8.65 -1.22 12.05
N MET A 74 9.59 -1.77 11.28
CA MET A 74 9.76 -3.20 11.08
C MET A 74 11.16 -3.62 11.54
N PHE A 75 11.23 -4.55 12.47
CA PHE A 75 12.43 -5.30 12.76
C PHE A 75 12.36 -6.68 12.11
N CYS A 76 13.45 -7.09 11.51
CA CYS A 76 13.59 -8.36 10.84
C CYS A 76 14.95 -8.96 11.22
N ASP A 77 14.97 -10.19 11.73
CA ASP A 77 16.15 -10.85 12.28
C ASP A 77 16.19 -12.33 11.87
N MET A 78 17.39 -12.88 11.64
CA MET A 78 17.56 -14.28 11.23
C MET A 78 17.58 -15.20 12.44
N LYS A 79 16.65 -16.13 12.49
CA LYS A 79 16.63 -17.16 13.53
C LYS A 79 17.71 -18.21 13.30
N GLY A 80 18.55 -18.43 14.34
CA GLY A 80 19.55 -19.48 14.29
C GLY A 80 20.79 -19.14 13.47
N PHE A 81 21.14 -17.86 13.37
CA PHE A 81 22.35 -17.38 12.70
C PHE A 81 23.61 -18.11 13.18
N THR A 82 23.83 -18.20 14.51
CA THR A 82 25.01 -18.82 15.09
C THR A 82 25.20 -20.28 14.68
N PRO A 83 24.23 -21.20 14.83
CA PRO A 83 24.35 -22.57 14.36
C PRO A 83 24.55 -22.71 12.86
N ILE A 84 23.94 -21.82 12.06
CA ILE A 84 24.11 -21.83 10.59
C ILE A 84 25.53 -21.38 10.23
N SER A 85 26.03 -20.33 10.89
CA SER A 85 27.39 -19.81 10.70
C SER A 85 28.47 -20.82 11.07
N GLU A 86 28.30 -21.53 12.19
CA GLU A 86 29.22 -22.61 12.61
C GLU A 86 29.26 -23.75 11.59
N LYS A 87 28.11 -24.09 11.01
CA LYS A 87 28.00 -25.19 10.02
C LYS A 87 28.55 -24.83 8.65
N LEU A 88 28.38 -23.58 8.19
CA LEU A 88 28.78 -23.12 6.86
C LEU A 88 30.23 -22.64 6.79
N GLY A 89 30.79 -22.20 7.90
CA GLY A 89 32.06 -21.49 7.96
C GLY A 89 31.97 -20.03 7.51
N PRO A 90 32.97 -19.20 7.84
CA PRO A 90 32.89 -17.74 7.71
C PRO A 90 32.73 -17.26 6.27
N ASP A 91 33.48 -17.81 5.33
CA ASP A 91 33.45 -17.35 3.92
C ASP A 91 32.10 -17.63 3.27
N THR A 92 31.58 -18.85 3.46
CA THR A 92 30.25 -19.21 2.90
C THR A 92 29.13 -18.42 3.58
N MET A 93 29.24 -18.18 4.89
CA MET A 93 28.26 -17.40 5.62
C MET A 93 28.23 -15.95 5.16
N TYR A 94 29.39 -15.39 4.81
CA TYR A 94 29.47 -14.06 4.22
C TYR A 94 28.69 -13.97 2.91
N ASP A 95 28.87 -14.91 1.99
CA ASP A 95 28.15 -14.97 0.71
C ASP A 95 26.62 -15.16 0.89
N VAL A 96 26.22 -15.93 1.89
CA VAL A 96 24.79 -16.12 2.25
C VAL A 96 24.23 -14.83 2.80
N MET A 97 24.93 -14.15 3.70
CA MET A 97 24.48 -12.89 4.29
C MET A 97 24.38 -11.77 3.26
N ASP A 98 25.27 -11.71 2.28
CA ASP A 98 25.19 -10.74 1.18
C ASP A 98 23.89 -10.92 0.40
N GLN A 99 23.51 -12.16 0.06
CA GLN A 99 22.24 -12.46 -0.59
C GLN A 99 21.03 -12.17 0.31
N VAL A 100 21.11 -12.48 1.60
CA VAL A 100 20.06 -12.16 2.59
C VAL A 100 19.84 -10.66 2.66
N TYR A 101 20.90 -9.87 2.81
CA TYR A 101 20.79 -8.42 2.84
C TYR A 101 20.27 -7.82 1.53
N GLU A 102 20.69 -8.36 0.38
CA GLU A 102 20.16 -7.93 -0.92
C GLU A 102 18.64 -8.14 -0.98
N ILE A 103 18.14 -9.29 -0.53
CA ILE A 103 16.72 -9.59 -0.47
C ILE A 103 16.00 -8.62 0.49
N LEU A 104 16.50 -8.47 1.72
CA LEU A 104 15.89 -7.62 2.74
C LEU A 104 15.78 -6.17 2.27
N MET A 105 16.88 -5.61 1.76
CA MET A 105 16.92 -4.24 1.26
C MET A 105 15.97 -4.04 0.07
N ARG A 106 16.02 -4.96 -0.90
CA ARG A 106 15.15 -4.89 -2.09
C ARG A 106 13.69 -4.93 -1.69
N GLN A 107 13.26 -5.90 -0.84
CA GLN A 107 11.87 -6.01 -0.45
C GLN A 107 11.39 -4.78 0.34
N VAL A 108 12.19 -4.24 1.23
CA VAL A 108 11.83 -2.99 1.95
C VAL A 108 11.66 -1.83 0.98
N HIS A 109 12.58 -1.66 0.03
CA HIS A 109 12.54 -0.55 -0.93
C HIS A 109 11.41 -0.69 -1.95
N ASP A 110 11.11 -1.90 -2.43
CA ASP A 110 10.03 -2.17 -3.39
C ASP A 110 8.66 -1.77 -2.81
N PHE A 111 8.50 -1.88 -1.48
CA PHE A 111 7.29 -1.42 -0.77
C PHE A 111 7.40 0.01 -0.22
N GLY A 112 8.40 0.78 -0.63
CA GLY A 112 8.57 2.20 -0.28
C GLY A 112 9.11 2.44 1.12
N GLY A 113 9.60 1.41 1.81
CA GLY A 113 10.29 1.54 3.08
C GLY A 113 11.74 1.99 2.91
N THR A 114 12.37 2.37 4.01
CA THR A 114 13.78 2.74 4.10
C THR A 114 14.47 1.87 5.15
N VAL A 115 15.56 1.18 4.77
CA VAL A 115 16.40 0.48 5.74
C VAL A 115 17.18 1.52 6.55
N ASN A 116 16.93 1.54 7.86
CA ASN A 116 17.51 2.53 8.76
C ASN A 116 18.80 2.01 9.43
N GLU A 117 18.85 0.74 9.76
CA GLU A 117 19.98 0.12 10.45
C GLU A 117 20.10 -1.36 10.05
N MET A 118 21.36 -1.83 9.96
CA MET A 118 21.69 -3.25 9.84
C MET A 118 22.09 -3.76 11.23
N THR A 119 21.42 -4.82 11.71
CA THR A 119 21.54 -5.31 13.09
C THR A 119 22.42 -6.58 13.22
N GLY A 120 23.33 -6.80 12.28
CA GLY A 120 24.22 -7.96 12.27
C GLY A 120 23.67 -9.12 11.45
N ASP A 121 22.58 -9.73 11.84
CA ASP A 121 21.88 -10.81 11.10
C ASP A 121 20.47 -10.41 10.64
N GLY A 122 20.16 -9.10 10.74
CA GLY A 122 18.87 -8.53 10.37
C GLY A 122 18.92 -7.05 10.00
N ILE A 123 17.74 -6.45 9.92
CA ILE A 123 17.56 -5.02 9.63
C ILE A 123 16.48 -4.38 10.50
N MET A 124 16.61 -3.08 10.71
CA MET A 124 15.52 -2.19 11.10
C MET A 124 15.11 -1.34 9.90
N ALA A 125 13.83 -1.37 9.56
CA ALA A 125 13.27 -0.58 8.45
C ALA A 125 12.14 0.35 8.93
N LEU A 126 12.02 1.49 8.25
CA LEU A 126 11.01 2.51 8.49
C LEU A 126 10.12 2.67 7.25
N PHE A 127 8.82 2.70 7.46
CA PHE A 127 7.83 3.04 6.43
C PHE A 127 7.14 4.34 6.87
N GLY A 128 7.29 5.40 6.07
CA GLY A 128 6.81 6.74 6.39
C GLY A 128 7.87 7.73 6.85
N ALA A 129 9.16 7.31 6.85
CA ALA A 129 10.31 8.20 7.06
C ALA A 129 11.51 7.73 6.22
N PRO A 130 12.37 8.63 5.72
CA PRO A 130 12.30 10.09 5.77
C PRO A 130 11.19 10.69 4.90
N VAL A 131 10.62 9.92 3.97
CA VAL A 131 9.52 10.34 3.10
C VAL A 131 8.21 9.81 3.67
N ALA A 132 7.18 10.67 3.77
CA ALA A 132 5.84 10.26 4.17
C ALA A 132 5.30 9.20 3.20
N LEU A 133 4.68 8.16 3.72
CA LEU A 133 4.21 7.02 2.96
C LEU A 133 2.77 6.71 3.34
N GLU A 134 1.88 6.73 2.36
CA GLU A 134 0.52 6.25 2.54
C GLU A 134 0.51 4.73 2.71
N GLU A 135 -0.43 4.23 3.51
CA GLU A 135 -0.59 2.79 3.79
C GLU A 135 0.68 2.13 4.38
N ALA A 136 1.50 2.91 5.12
CA ALA A 136 2.76 2.41 5.69
C ALA A 136 2.63 1.07 6.43
N PRO A 137 1.61 0.80 7.28
CA PRO A 137 1.42 -0.49 7.92
C PRO A 137 1.13 -1.63 6.94
N GLN A 138 0.30 -1.40 5.91
CA GLN A 138 -0.02 -2.39 4.88
C GLN A 138 1.22 -2.74 4.06
N ARG A 139 2.02 -1.73 3.70
CA ARG A 139 3.26 -1.91 2.94
C ARG A 139 4.32 -2.66 3.74
N ALA A 140 4.46 -2.38 5.04
CA ALA A 140 5.34 -3.12 5.92
C ALA A 140 4.96 -4.61 6.02
N ILE A 141 3.66 -4.92 6.15
CA ILE A 141 3.19 -6.31 6.16
C ILE A 141 3.45 -6.99 4.81
N ARG A 142 3.18 -6.33 3.67
CA ARG A 142 3.49 -6.89 2.35
C ARG A 142 4.97 -7.17 2.17
N ALA A 143 5.84 -6.24 2.58
CA ALA A 143 7.29 -6.43 2.58
C ALA A 143 7.67 -7.67 3.41
N SER A 144 7.11 -7.84 4.61
CA SER A 144 7.40 -8.98 5.48
C SER A 144 6.99 -10.32 4.87
N LEU A 145 5.81 -10.40 4.24
CA LEU A 145 5.35 -11.61 3.55
C LEU A 145 6.24 -11.93 2.34
N SER A 146 6.69 -10.91 1.61
CA SER A 146 7.61 -11.09 0.48
C SER A 146 8.99 -11.54 0.93
N ILE A 147 9.51 -10.99 2.04
CA ILE A 147 10.76 -11.44 2.67
C ILE A 147 10.69 -12.94 3.00
N HIS A 148 9.64 -13.41 3.67
CA HIS A 148 9.49 -14.83 4.01
C HIS A 148 9.51 -15.72 2.76
N ARG A 149 8.84 -15.32 1.68
CA ARG A 149 8.79 -16.05 0.41
C ARG A 149 10.16 -16.11 -0.27
N GLU A 150 10.86 -14.98 -0.34
CA GLU A 150 12.18 -14.91 -0.96
C GLU A 150 13.24 -15.69 -0.15
N MET A 151 13.16 -15.71 1.19
CA MET A 151 14.03 -16.51 2.05
C MET A 151 13.80 -18.01 1.85
N ALA A 152 12.56 -18.45 1.66
CA ALA A 152 12.24 -19.83 1.30
C ALA A 152 12.86 -20.19 -0.05
N SER A 153 12.72 -19.32 -1.06
CA SER A 153 13.32 -19.51 -2.39
C SER A 153 14.86 -19.53 -2.34
N LEU A 154 15.47 -18.67 -1.51
CA LEU A 154 16.92 -18.69 -1.28
C LEU A 154 17.37 -20.01 -0.66
N THR A 155 16.66 -20.47 0.37
CA THR A 155 16.93 -21.76 1.03
C THR A 155 16.90 -22.90 0.01
N ASP A 156 15.87 -22.96 -0.84
CA ASP A 156 15.73 -24.00 -1.86
C ASP A 156 16.85 -23.95 -2.92
N ARG A 157 17.32 -22.75 -3.29
CA ARG A 157 18.47 -22.59 -4.20
C ARG A 157 19.77 -23.09 -3.56
N LEU A 158 20.03 -22.73 -2.31
CA LEU A 158 21.24 -23.12 -1.61
C LEU A 158 21.29 -24.60 -1.28
N ARG A 159 20.14 -25.23 -1.02
CA ARG A 159 20.03 -26.69 -0.80
C ARG A 159 20.37 -27.52 -2.03
N LYS A 160 20.22 -26.99 -3.24
CA LYS A 160 20.68 -27.69 -4.47
C LYS A 160 22.19 -27.91 -4.53
N THR A 161 22.95 -27.10 -3.78
CA THR A 161 24.42 -27.20 -3.69
C THR A 161 24.91 -27.74 -2.35
N LYS A 162 24.05 -27.71 -1.32
CA LYS A 162 24.35 -28.12 0.06
C LYS A 162 23.12 -28.77 0.69
N ASP A 163 22.99 -30.09 0.53
CA ASP A 163 21.79 -30.87 0.91
C ASP A 163 21.36 -30.70 2.37
N ASP A 164 22.27 -30.37 3.28
CA ASP A 164 22.06 -30.37 4.73
C ASP A 164 21.94 -28.94 5.34
N LEU A 165 21.60 -27.93 4.50
CA LEU A 165 21.43 -26.56 4.99
C LEU A 165 20.09 -26.40 5.73
N PRO A 166 20.08 -25.95 6.99
CA PRO A 166 18.84 -25.60 7.69
C PRO A 166 18.11 -24.45 6.97
N PRO A 167 16.78 -24.36 7.08
CA PRO A 167 16.03 -23.30 6.41
C PRO A 167 16.43 -21.93 6.97
N ILE A 168 16.71 -20.97 6.06
CA ILE A 168 16.93 -19.57 6.40
C ILE A 168 15.57 -18.94 6.64
N GLN A 169 15.30 -18.58 7.88
CA GLN A 169 14.00 -18.05 8.29
C GLN A 169 14.18 -16.78 9.11
N MET A 170 13.38 -15.77 8.76
CA MET A 170 13.36 -14.50 9.48
C MET A 170 12.27 -14.50 10.56
N ARG A 171 12.49 -13.74 11.63
CA ARG A 171 11.48 -13.30 12.59
C ARG A 171 11.20 -11.83 12.30
N ILE A 172 9.94 -11.43 12.23
CA ILE A 172 9.58 -10.07 11.90
C ILE A 172 8.58 -9.51 12.90
N GLY A 173 8.89 -8.32 13.45
CA GLY A 173 8.02 -7.57 14.34
C GLY A 173 7.67 -6.21 13.72
N ILE A 174 6.37 -5.87 13.68
CA ILE A 174 5.88 -4.62 13.09
C ILE A 174 4.99 -3.87 14.08
N HIS A 175 5.31 -2.59 14.30
CA HIS A 175 4.48 -1.69 15.06
C HIS A 175 4.39 -0.32 14.39
N THR A 176 3.26 0.38 14.54
CA THR A 176 3.05 1.73 14.05
C THR A 176 2.82 2.68 15.21
N GLY A 177 3.43 3.86 15.13
CA GLY A 177 3.31 4.85 16.19
C GLY A 177 4.24 6.04 15.98
N PRO A 178 4.22 7.02 16.88
CA PRO A 178 5.08 8.19 16.81
C PRO A 178 6.54 7.83 17.12
N VAL A 179 7.46 8.37 16.33
CA VAL A 179 8.92 8.34 16.59
C VAL A 179 9.50 9.73 16.42
N VAL A 180 10.61 10.00 17.06
CA VAL A 180 11.46 11.16 16.76
C VAL A 180 12.47 10.70 15.71
N VAL A 181 12.44 11.33 14.56
CA VAL A 181 13.33 11.06 13.44
C VAL A 181 14.26 12.26 13.26
N GLY A 182 15.55 12.03 13.25
CA GLY A 182 16.53 13.11 13.10
C GLY A 182 17.89 12.58 12.69
N SER A 183 18.73 13.48 12.19
CA SER A 183 20.15 13.20 11.99
C SER A 183 20.85 13.35 13.34
N LEU A 184 21.48 12.28 13.81
CA LEU A 184 22.35 12.30 14.99
C LEU A 184 23.79 12.08 14.52
N GLY A 185 24.70 12.98 14.87
CA GLY A 185 26.13 12.82 14.59
C GLY A 185 26.84 14.15 14.32
N ASP A 186 28.18 14.06 14.22
CA ASP A 186 29.09 15.15 13.89
C ASP A 186 29.32 15.24 12.36
N ASP A 187 30.03 16.26 11.91
CA ASP A 187 30.39 16.49 10.49
C ASP A 187 31.06 15.30 9.79
N LEU A 188 31.54 14.32 10.55
CA LEU A 188 32.22 13.12 10.05
C LEU A 188 31.32 11.88 9.94
N ARG A 189 30.17 11.83 10.65
CA ARG A 189 29.26 10.69 10.64
C ARG A 189 27.83 11.14 10.97
N VAL A 190 27.00 11.23 9.94
CA VAL A 190 25.56 11.52 10.09
C VAL A 190 24.80 10.21 9.99
N GLU A 191 24.12 9.83 11.07
CA GLU A 191 23.20 8.68 11.09
C GLU A 191 21.78 9.19 11.24
N PHE A 192 20.88 8.68 10.38
CA PHE A 192 19.45 8.93 10.51
C PHE A 192 18.88 7.97 11.54
N LYS A 193 18.42 8.46 12.69
CA LYS A 193 17.89 7.62 13.77
C LYS A 193 16.44 7.89 14.07
N ALA A 194 15.68 6.82 14.27
CA ALA A 194 14.34 6.86 14.81
C ALA A 194 14.38 6.42 16.29
N VAL A 195 13.86 7.25 17.18
CA VAL A 195 13.85 6.99 18.63
C VAL A 195 12.43 7.13 19.16
N GLY A 196 12.02 6.17 19.99
CA GLY A 196 10.72 6.21 20.66
C GLY A 196 10.24 4.83 21.11
N ASP A 197 9.16 4.82 21.89
CA ASP A 197 8.50 3.59 22.37
C ASP A 197 8.04 2.68 21.22
N THR A 198 7.70 3.28 20.08
CA THR A 198 7.32 2.59 18.83
C THR A 198 8.45 1.66 18.34
N VAL A 199 9.69 2.14 18.37
CA VAL A 199 10.86 1.35 17.97
C VAL A 199 11.07 0.18 18.93
N VAL A 200 10.96 0.44 20.23
CA VAL A 200 11.11 -0.58 21.27
C VAL A 200 10.06 -1.68 21.14
N LEU A 201 8.79 -1.32 20.91
CA LEU A 201 7.72 -2.31 20.78
C LEU A 201 7.87 -3.15 19.51
N ALA A 202 8.25 -2.57 18.38
CA ALA A 202 8.51 -3.33 17.15
C ALA A 202 9.65 -4.36 17.36
N ALA A 203 10.75 -3.96 18.01
CA ALA A 203 11.84 -4.87 18.35
C ALA A 203 11.40 -6.01 19.29
N ARG A 204 10.51 -5.72 20.25
CA ARG A 204 9.98 -6.76 21.14
C ARG A 204 9.06 -7.75 20.44
N LEU A 205 8.25 -7.28 19.51
CA LEU A 205 7.41 -8.15 18.67
C LEU A 205 8.27 -9.10 17.83
N GLU A 206 9.37 -8.61 17.27
CA GLU A 206 10.35 -9.45 16.57
C GLU A 206 10.92 -10.53 17.49
N GLN A 207 11.39 -10.16 18.71
CA GLN A 207 12.00 -11.08 19.65
C GLN A 207 11.10 -12.25 20.08
N ILE A 208 9.77 -12.01 20.19
CA ILE A 208 8.79 -13.05 20.53
C ILE A 208 8.26 -13.80 19.32
N ALA A 209 8.51 -13.29 18.10
CA ALA A 209 8.04 -13.95 16.88
C ALA A 209 8.74 -15.30 16.68
N GLN A 210 7.97 -16.26 16.18
CA GLN A 210 8.51 -17.56 15.79
C GLN A 210 9.20 -17.46 14.42
N SER A 211 10.09 -18.41 14.15
CA SER A 211 10.79 -18.51 12.85
C SER A 211 9.80 -18.56 11.69
N GLY A 212 10.03 -17.74 10.67
CA GLY A 212 9.17 -17.67 9.49
C GLY A 212 7.86 -16.93 9.71
N GLN A 213 7.71 -16.20 10.83
CA GLN A 213 6.46 -15.51 11.17
C GLN A 213 6.64 -14.00 11.32
N THR A 214 5.57 -13.27 11.03
CA THR A 214 5.43 -11.83 11.25
C THR A 214 4.40 -11.57 12.34
N TYR A 215 4.83 -10.87 13.40
CA TYR A 215 3.98 -10.45 14.49
C TYR A 215 3.72 -8.96 14.43
N VAL A 216 2.48 -8.55 14.67
CA VAL A 216 2.08 -7.16 14.64
C VAL A 216 1.37 -6.75 15.92
N SER A 217 1.45 -5.46 16.25
CA SER A 217 0.72 -4.87 17.36
C SER A 217 -0.78 -4.71 17.04
N ARG A 218 -1.58 -4.42 18.09
CA ARG A 218 -2.99 -4.06 17.94
C ARG A 218 -3.20 -2.85 17.02
N ASP A 219 -2.29 -1.86 17.06
CA ASP A 219 -2.42 -0.64 16.24
C ASP A 219 -2.25 -0.95 14.76
N VAL A 220 -1.29 -1.80 14.41
CA VAL A 220 -1.12 -2.30 13.02
C VAL A 220 -2.31 -3.17 12.61
N PHE A 221 -2.74 -4.11 13.46
CA PHE A 221 -3.90 -4.96 13.19
C PHE A 221 -5.14 -4.13 12.83
N ARG A 222 -5.51 -3.14 13.65
CA ARG A 222 -6.73 -2.31 13.47
C ARG A 222 -6.79 -1.61 12.13
N VAL A 223 -5.66 -1.16 11.58
CA VAL A 223 -5.61 -0.43 10.31
C VAL A 223 -5.38 -1.34 9.10
N THR A 224 -5.13 -2.65 9.35
CA THR A 224 -4.78 -3.61 8.29
C THR A 224 -5.67 -4.86 8.25
N GLU A 225 -6.57 -5.05 9.23
CA GLU A 225 -7.45 -6.23 9.32
C GLU A 225 -8.33 -6.45 8.08
N GLY A 226 -8.69 -5.38 7.37
CA GLY A 226 -9.44 -5.45 6.10
C GLY A 226 -8.64 -6.02 4.92
N TYR A 227 -7.31 -6.08 5.01
CA TYR A 227 -6.40 -6.43 3.91
C TYR A 227 -5.70 -7.76 4.10
N PHE A 228 -5.54 -8.22 5.35
CA PHE A 228 -4.77 -9.41 5.69
C PHE A 228 -5.56 -10.35 6.58
N HIS A 229 -5.17 -11.62 6.54
CA HIS A 229 -5.62 -12.62 7.50
C HIS A 229 -4.71 -12.60 8.72
N PHE A 230 -5.30 -12.65 9.90
CA PHE A 230 -4.58 -12.66 11.17
C PHE A 230 -5.05 -13.80 12.06
N GLU A 231 -4.14 -14.28 12.87
CA GLU A 231 -4.42 -15.10 14.02
C GLU A 231 -4.16 -14.29 15.29
N THR A 232 -5.16 -14.25 16.16
CA THR A 232 -5.03 -13.58 17.46
C THR A 232 -4.25 -14.48 18.40
N LEU A 233 -3.15 -13.99 18.95
CA LEU A 233 -2.33 -14.69 19.93
C LEU A 233 -2.74 -14.29 21.35
N GLU A 234 -2.32 -15.07 22.36
CA GLU A 234 -2.54 -14.70 23.75
C GLU A 234 -1.75 -13.41 24.09
N PRO A 235 -2.34 -12.51 24.91
CA PRO A 235 -1.64 -11.33 25.37
C PRO A 235 -0.33 -11.69 26.04
N THR A 236 0.77 -11.11 25.56
CA THR A 236 2.13 -11.47 25.98
C THR A 236 2.75 -10.34 26.79
N GLN A 237 3.36 -10.70 27.94
CA GLN A 237 4.12 -9.74 28.73
C GLN A 237 5.39 -9.34 27.97
N VAL A 238 5.50 -8.05 27.67
CA VAL A 238 6.63 -7.48 26.93
C VAL A 238 7.51 -6.68 27.90
N LYS A 239 8.82 -6.93 27.89
CA LYS A 239 9.77 -6.23 28.78
C LYS A 239 9.64 -4.70 28.62
N GLY A 240 9.36 -4.00 29.71
CA GLY A 240 9.22 -2.54 29.74
C GLY A 240 7.78 -2.04 29.55
N LYS A 241 6.78 -2.92 29.45
CA LYS A 241 5.35 -2.58 29.52
C LYS A 241 4.75 -3.14 30.81
N THR A 242 3.90 -2.35 31.46
CA THR A 242 3.18 -2.74 32.68
C THR A 242 2.08 -3.75 32.36
N ASP A 243 1.39 -3.54 31.26
CA ASP A 243 0.26 -4.38 30.83
C ASP A 243 0.67 -5.33 29.70
N PRO A 244 0.10 -6.56 29.65
CA PRO A 244 0.32 -7.47 28.52
C PRO A 244 -0.11 -6.85 27.20
N VAL A 245 0.70 -7.01 26.17
CA VAL A 245 0.43 -6.49 24.82
C VAL A 245 -0.30 -7.54 24.01
N GLN A 246 -1.42 -7.14 23.39
CA GLN A 246 -2.13 -7.99 22.45
C GLN A 246 -1.34 -8.08 21.13
N VAL A 247 -1.04 -9.28 20.70
CA VAL A 247 -0.21 -9.60 19.52
C VAL A 247 -1.05 -10.37 18.50
N TYR A 248 -0.80 -10.11 17.22
CA TYR A 248 -1.44 -10.77 16.11
C TYR A 248 -0.39 -11.33 15.14
N ARG A 249 -0.60 -12.58 14.69
CA ARG A 249 0.24 -13.20 13.66
C ARG A 249 -0.38 -12.97 12.29
N VAL A 250 0.41 -12.46 11.34
CA VAL A 250 -0.01 -12.34 9.94
C VAL A 250 0.04 -13.72 9.29
N THR A 251 -1.06 -14.17 8.68
CA THR A 251 -1.17 -15.50 8.04
C THR A 251 -1.29 -15.42 6.52
N GLY A 252 -1.59 -14.25 5.96
CA GLY A 252 -1.66 -14.06 4.50
C GLY A 252 -2.41 -12.80 4.10
N THR A 253 -2.51 -12.57 2.78
CA THR A 253 -3.30 -11.49 2.18
C THR A 253 -4.71 -11.95 1.88
N LYS A 254 -5.72 -11.10 2.06
CA LYS A 254 -7.10 -11.36 1.60
C LYS A 254 -7.18 -11.18 0.09
N ASP A 255 -7.84 -12.09 -0.61
CA ASP A 255 -7.99 -12.02 -2.09
C ASP A 255 -8.82 -10.82 -2.55
N THR A 256 -9.79 -10.41 -1.75
CA THR A 256 -10.50 -9.15 -1.89
C THR A 256 -10.30 -8.39 -0.59
N PRO A 257 -9.66 -7.20 -0.62
CA PRO A 257 -9.60 -6.36 0.55
C PRO A 257 -11.04 -6.09 1.02
N GLU A 258 -11.42 -6.68 2.14
CA GLU A 258 -12.56 -6.17 2.86
C GLU A 258 -12.12 -4.79 3.37
N ARG A 259 -12.34 -3.75 2.56
CA ARG A 259 -12.35 -2.40 3.14
C ARG A 259 -13.21 -2.52 4.38
N SER A 260 -12.76 -1.94 5.50
CA SER A 260 -13.56 -1.88 6.70
C SER A 260 -14.88 -1.20 6.32
N VAL A 261 -15.79 -2.03 5.83
CA VAL A 261 -17.18 -1.69 5.60
C VAL A 261 -17.71 -1.61 7.01
N GLY A 262 -17.73 -0.42 7.56
CA GLY A 262 -18.27 -0.01 8.84
C GLY A 262 -18.52 -1.10 9.89
N ILE A 263 -18.84 -0.75 11.07
CA ILE A 263 -19.33 -1.69 12.12
C ILE A 263 -20.48 -2.48 11.49
N GLY A 264 -20.30 -3.77 11.22
CA GLY A 264 -21.09 -4.67 10.38
C GLY A 264 -22.63 -4.52 10.46
N SER A 265 -23.17 -3.47 9.86
CA SER A 265 -24.60 -3.25 9.74
C SER A 265 -25.11 -3.76 8.39
N SER A 266 -26.37 -4.17 8.32
CA SER A 266 -27.07 -4.40 7.05
C SER A 266 -27.19 -3.08 6.27
N LEU A 267 -27.36 -3.17 4.93
CA LEU A 267 -27.67 -2.00 4.11
C LEU A 267 -29.00 -1.40 4.55
N VAL A 268 -29.02 -0.09 4.80
CA VAL A 268 -30.24 0.63 5.24
C VAL A 268 -30.54 1.74 4.24
N GLY A 269 -31.80 1.87 3.86
CA GLY A 269 -32.34 2.99 3.08
C GLY A 269 -31.85 3.06 1.63
N ARG A 270 -31.31 1.98 1.06
CA ARG A 270 -30.72 1.96 -0.30
C ARG A 270 -31.26 0.84 -1.18
N GLN A 271 -32.41 0.29 -0.82
CA GLN A 271 -32.97 -0.84 -1.56
C GLN A 271 -33.35 -0.46 -2.99
N LYS A 272 -33.91 0.73 -3.20
CA LYS A 272 -34.29 1.23 -4.54
C LYS A 272 -33.08 1.33 -5.48
N GLU A 273 -32.00 1.92 -4.98
CA GLU A 273 -30.76 2.09 -5.74
C GLU A 273 -30.11 0.74 -6.04
N LEU A 274 -30.13 -0.18 -5.07
CA LEU A 274 -29.62 -1.55 -5.25
C LEU A 274 -30.47 -2.32 -6.29
N ASP A 275 -31.78 -2.17 -6.26
CA ASP A 275 -32.69 -2.80 -7.22
C ASP A 275 -32.47 -2.24 -8.64
N LEU A 276 -32.29 -0.91 -8.77
CA LEU A 276 -31.94 -0.27 -10.06
C LEU A 276 -30.61 -0.78 -10.61
N LEU A 277 -29.58 -0.86 -9.78
CA LEU A 277 -28.28 -1.41 -10.16
C LEU A 277 -28.38 -2.88 -10.57
N SER A 278 -29.10 -3.66 -9.79
CA SER A 278 -29.34 -5.08 -10.08
C SER A 278 -30.08 -5.25 -11.41
N LEU A 279 -31.06 -4.41 -11.69
CA LEU A 279 -31.77 -4.40 -12.97
C LEU A 279 -30.81 -4.13 -14.14
N GLN A 280 -29.87 -3.17 -14.01
CA GLN A 280 -28.90 -2.91 -15.08
C GLN A 280 -27.97 -4.12 -15.30
N VAL A 281 -27.54 -4.81 -14.24
CA VAL A 281 -26.77 -6.05 -14.37
C VAL A 281 -27.59 -7.16 -15.04
N TYR A 282 -28.88 -7.30 -14.73
CA TYR A 282 -29.75 -8.26 -15.42
C TYR A 282 -29.93 -7.90 -16.91
N ARG A 283 -30.11 -6.61 -17.26
CA ARG A 283 -30.17 -6.16 -18.66
C ARG A 283 -28.87 -6.49 -19.40
N LEU A 284 -27.72 -6.26 -18.76
CA LEU A 284 -26.39 -6.62 -19.28
C LEU A 284 -26.29 -8.12 -19.59
N ILE A 285 -26.71 -8.98 -18.65
CA ILE A 285 -26.70 -10.45 -18.83
C ILE A 285 -27.59 -10.85 -20.00
N ASN A 286 -28.71 -10.16 -20.18
CA ASN A 286 -29.68 -10.40 -21.27
C ASN A 286 -29.32 -9.72 -22.60
N GLY A 287 -28.11 -9.15 -22.71
CA GLY A 287 -27.59 -8.67 -23.98
C GLY A 287 -27.60 -7.15 -24.16
N THR A 288 -28.09 -6.37 -23.20
CA THR A 288 -28.20 -4.90 -23.30
C THR A 288 -27.12 -4.24 -22.47
N GLY A 289 -26.22 -3.51 -23.12
CA GLY A 289 -25.22 -2.68 -22.44
C GLY A 289 -25.82 -1.39 -21.86
N GLY A 290 -25.04 -0.69 -21.03
CA GLY A 290 -25.50 0.55 -20.41
C GLY A 290 -24.42 1.33 -19.66
N ILE A 291 -24.79 2.51 -19.19
CA ILE A 291 -23.97 3.41 -18.40
C ILE A 291 -24.75 3.78 -17.15
N VAL A 292 -24.16 3.60 -15.98
CA VAL A 292 -24.72 4.02 -14.70
C VAL A 292 -23.79 5.04 -14.07
N THR A 293 -24.35 6.18 -13.69
CA THR A 293 -23.64 7.17 -12.86
C THR A 293 -24.23 7.17 -11.45
N ILE A 294 -23.37 7.03 -10.45
CA ILE A 294 -23.76 7.09 -9.03
C ILE A 294 -23.11 8.33 -8.43
N THR A 295 -23.93 9.31 -8.09
CA THR A 295 -23.48 10.56 -7.49
C THR A 295 -23.96 10.68 -6.04
N GLY A 296 -23.24 11.45 -5.25
CA GLY A 296 -23.59 11.76 -3.86
C GLY A 296 -22.40 12.24 -3.05
N GLU A 297 -22.68 12.88 -1.94
CA GLU A 297 -21.70 13.47 -1.06
C GLU A 297 -20.74 12.45 -0.42
N ALA A 298 -19.67 12.97 0.20
CA ALA A 298 -18.74 12.13 0.95
C ALA A 298 -19.46 11.40 2.11
N GLY A 299 -19.17 10.11 2.28
CA GLY A 299 -19.73 9.32 3.39
C GLY A 299 -21.19 8.88 3.23
N ILE A 300 -21.85 9.21 2.10
CA ILE A 300 -23.29 8.92 1.88
C ILE A 300 -23.59 7.43 1.61
N GLY A 301 -22.56 6.59 1.45
CA GLY A 301 -22.72 5.15 1.28
C GLY A 301 -22.52 4.62 -0.15
N LYS A 302 -21.92 5.39 -1.09
CA LYS A 302 -21.66 4.94 -2.47
C LYS A 302 -20.90 3.62 -2.55
N SER A 303 -19.77 3.53 -1.86
CA SER A 303 -18.94 2.30 -1.83
C SER A 303 -19.65 1.14 -1.14
N ARG A 304 -20.52 1.41 -0.15
CA ARG A 304 -21.33 0.40 0.52
C ARG A 304 -22.37 -0.20 -0.44
N LEU A 305 -23.03 0.64 -1.21
CA LEU A 305 -23.99 0.20 -2.23
C LEU A 305 -23.32 -0.74 -3.25
N MET A 306 -22.13 -0.39 -3.71
CA MET A 306 -21.33 -1.25 -4.61
C MET A 306 -20.91 -2.57 -3.97
N ALA A 307 -20.55 -2.55 -2.68
CA ALA A 307 -20.21 -3.77 -1.95
C ALA A 307 -21.40 -4.74 -1.84
N GLU A 308 -22.62 -4.22 -1.64
CA GLU A 308 -23.83 -5.05 -1.62
C GLU A 308 -24.18 -5.56 -3.02
N LEU A 309 -24.07 -4.73 -4.07
CA LEU A 309 -24.25 -5.18 -5.45
C LEU A 309 -23.36 -6.37 -5.81
N ARG A 310 -22.07 -6.35 -5.40
CA ARG A 310 -21.11 -7.44 -5.64
C ARG A 310 -21.52 -8.77 -5.00
N ARG A 311 -22.28 -8.73 -3.92
CA ARG A 311 -22.79 -9.94 -3.25
C ARG A 311 -23.92 -10.63 -3.99
N THR A 312 -24.52 -9.94 -4.97
CA THR A 312 -25.65 -10.49 -5.73
C THR A 312 -25.21 -11.60 -6.68
N GLU A 313 -26.07 -12.60 -6.88
CA GLU A 313 -25.80 -13.70 -7.80
C GLU A 313 -25.70 -13.26 -9.28
N ALA A 314 -26.35 -12.15 -9.64
CA ALA A 314 -26.27 -11.58 -10.98
C ALA A 314 -24.84 -11.12 -11.31
N VAL A 315 -24.20 -10.42 -10.39
CA VAL A 315 -22.82 -9.91 -10.58
C VAL A 315 -21.81 -11.04 -10.68
N LYS A 316 -21.99 -12.13 -9.98
CA LYS A 316 -21.12 -13.32 -10.08
C LYS A 316 -21.08 -13.93 -11.49
N LYS A 317 -22.10 -13.66 -12.33
CA LYS A 317 -22.16 -14.10 -13.73
C LYS A 317 -21.45 -13.15 -14.69
N THR A 318 -20.94 -12.02 -14.23
CA THR A 318 -20.26 -11.00 -15.05
C THR A 318 -18.75 -11.03 -14.82
N MET A 319 -17.99 -10.45 -15.73
CA MET A 319 -16.60 -10.08 -15.53
C MET A 319 -16.56 -8.64 -15.01
N ILE A 320 -15.80 -8.39 -13.95
CA ILE A 320 -15.66 -7.05 -13.38
C ILE A 320 -14.26 -6.54 -13.64
N LEU A 321 -14.16 -5.37 -14.29
CA LEU A 321 -12.98 -4.55 -14.41
C LEU A 321 -13.15 -3.38 -13.44
N GLU A 322 -12.44 -3.43 -12.31
CA GLU A 322 -12.55 -2.46 -11.25
C GLU A 322 -11.30 -1.60 -11.15
N GLY A 323 -11.45 -0.29 -11.30
CA GLY A 323 -10.40 0.69 -11.12
C GLY A 323 -10.83 1.82 -10.17
N ARG A 324 -9.85 2.48 -9.57
CA ARG A 324 -10.05 3.62 -8.69
C ARG A 324 -9.24 4.81 -9.16
N ALA A 325 -9.87 5.98 -9.20
CA ALA A 325 -9.15 7.23 -9.38
C ALA A 325 -8.67 7.77 -8.02
N LEU A 326 -7.50 8.39 -7.99
CA LEU A 326 -6.89 8.98 -6.78
C LEU A 326 -6.61 10.45 -7.02
N SER A 327 -6.74 11.28 -5.98
CA SER A 327 -6.44 12.71 -6.06
C SER A 327 -4.99 12.99 -6.50
N ILE A 328 -4.03 12.17 -6.03
CA ILE A 328 -2.62 12.22 -6.44
C ILE A 328 -2.45 11.67 -7.86
N GLY A 329 -3.35 10.80 -8.32
CA GLY A 329 -3.31 10.16 -9.63
C GLY A 329 -3.70 11.06 -10.80
N ARG A 330 -4.20 12.28 -10.58
CA ARG A 330 -4.52 13.23 -11.66
C ARG A 330 -3.34 13.56 -12.57
N SER A 331 -2.13 13.46 -12.07
CA SER A 331 -0.88 13.64 -12.83
C SER A 331 -0.34 12.34 -13.45
N LEU A 332 -0.96 11.20 -13.19
CA LEU A 332 -0.56 9.89 -13.70
C LEU A 332 -1.57 9.43 -14.76
N SER A 333 -1.19 9.54 -16.03
CA SER A 333 -2.04 9.12 -17.15
C SER A 333 -2.48 7.67 -17.01
N PHE A 334 -3.76 7.42 -17.27
CA PHE A 334 -4.40 6.09 -17.25
C PHE A 334 -4.40 5.38 -15.90
N TYR A 335 -4.23 6.09 -14.78
CA TYR A 335 -4.11 5.44 -13.46
C TYR A 335 -5.28 4.48 -13.14
N PRO A 336 -6.58 4.86 -13.20
CA PRO A 336 -7.69 3.96 -12.90
C PRO A 336 -7.82 2.80 -13.89
N ILE A 337 -7.36 2.98 -15.12
CA ILE A 337 -7.34 1.91 -16.14
C ILE A 337 -6.24 0.88 -15.80
N ILE A 338 -5.05 1.36 -15.43
CA ILE A 338 -3.95 0.50 -14.99
C ILE A 338 -4.36 -0.29 -13.74
N ASP A 339 -5.02 0.37 -12.79
CA ASP A 339 -5.54 -0.27 -11.58
C ASP A 339 -6.56 -1.37 -11.92
N ALA A 340 -7.50 -1.10 -12.83
CA ALA A 340 -8.45 -2.09 -13.32
C ALA A 340 -7.76 -3.28 -14.01
N LEU A 341 -6.75 -3.03 -14.83
CA LEU A 341 -5.97 -4.08 -15.50
C LEU A 341 -5.18 -4.94 -14.51
N LYS A 342 -4.62 -4.35 -13.45
CA LYS A 342 -3.95 -5.09 -12.37
C LYS A 342 -4.91 -6.02 -11.66
N HIS A 343 -6.08 -5.53 -11.25
CA HIS A 343 -7.11 -6.34 -10.61
C HIS A 343 -7.59 -7.48 -11.52
N TRP A 344 -7.88 -7.19 -12.78
CA TRP A 344 -8.32 -8.17 -13.75
C TRP A 344 -7.29 -9.27 -14.02
N SER A 345 -6.01 -8.90 -14.14
CA SER A 345 -4.91 -9.85 -14.36
C SER A 345 -4.43 -10.51 -13.06
N ARG A 346 -5.04 -10.18 -11.91
CA ARG A 346 -4.63 -10.64 -10.57
C ARG A 346 -3.16 -10.34 -10.30
N ILE A 347 -2.68 -9.21 -10.80
CA ILE A 347 -1.35 -8.71 -10.51
C ILE A 347 -1.40 -8.06 -9.13
N LYS A 348 -0.55 -8.54 -8.25
CA LYS A 348 -0.42 -8.05 -6.89
C LYS A 348 0.79 -7.12 -6.79
N GLU A 349 0.81 -6.25 -5.79
CA GLU A 349 1.95 -5.34 -5.57
C GLU A 349 3.25 -6.07 -5.22
N GLU A 350 3.13 -7.28 -4.67
CA GLU A 350 4.27 -8.14 -4.37
C GLU A 350 4.80 -8.95 -5.57
N ASP A 351 4.16 -8.89 -6.73
CA ASP A 351 4.63 -9.60 -7.91
C ASP A 351 5.90 -8.95 -8.48
N THR A 352 6.84 -9.78 -8.87
CA THR A 352 7.99 -9.32 -9.65
C THR A 352 7.55 -8.87 -11.04
N ASP A 353 8.33 -8.02 -11.70
CA ASP A 353 8.06 -7.58 -13.08
C ASP A 353 7.77 -8.77 -14.01
N THR A 354 8.52 -9.86 -13.86
CA THR A 354 8.35 -11.07 -14.67
C THR A 354 7.04 -11.79 -14.37
N GLU A 355 6.66 -11.89 -13.11
CA GLU A 355 5.38 -12.50 -12.70
C GLU A 355 4.20 -11.67 -13.16
N ALA A 356 4.28 -10.34 -13.02
CA ALA A 356 3.26 -9.41 -13.47
C ALA A 356 3.05 -9.52 -14.99
N GLN A 357 4.12 -9.55 -15.78
CA GLN A 357 4.07 -9.76 -17.23
C GLN A 357 3.44 -11.10 -17.58
N ARG A 358 3.85 -12.19 -16.93
CA ARG A 358 3.29 -13.52 -17.15
C ARG A 358 1.80 -13.60 -16.83
N LYS A 359 1.35 -12.95 -15.75
CA LYS A 359 -0.08 -12.88 -15.37
C LYS A 359 -0.87 -12.10 -16.41
N LEU A 360 -0.38 -10.94 -16.82
CA LEU A 360 -1.01 -10.11 -17.86
C LEU A 360 -1.10 -10.87 -19.18
N GLU A 361 0.02 -11.44 -19.64
CA GLU A 361 0.08 -12.21 -20.90
C GLU A 361 -0.90 -13.39 -20.87
N LYS A 362 -0.95 -14.15 -19.76
CA LYS A 362 -1.91 -15.24 -19.58
C LYS A 362 -3.36 -14.76 -19.68
N THR A 363 -3.67 -13.62 -19.09
CA THR A 363 -5.03 -13.06 -19.09
C THR A 363 -5.42 -12.58 -20.49
N ILE A 364 -4.53 -11.88 -21.19
CA ILE A 364 -4.75 -11.45 -22.57
C ILE A 364 -4.90 -12.67 -23.49
N ARG A 365 -4.11 -13.73 -23.30
CA ARG A 365 -4.18 -14.96 -24.10
C ARG A 365 -5.53 -15.66 -24.02
N ILE A 366 -6.25 -15.54 -22.91
CA ILE A 366 -7.62 -16.08 -22.77
C ILE A 366 -8.59 -15.35 -23.72
N ILE A 367 -8.40 -14.05 -23.92
CA ILE A 367 -9.27 -13.21 -24.75
C ILE A 367 -8.79 -13.18 -26.22
N HIS A 368 -7.48 -13.11 -26.42
CA HIS A 368 -6.81 -13.02 -27.71
C HIS A 368 -5.79 -14.16 -27.89
N PRO A 369 -6.21 -15.43 -28.06
CA PRO A 369 -5.29 -16.56 -28.10
C PRO A 369 -4.30 -16.48 -29.27
N GLU A 370 -4.73 -15.97 -30.43
CA GLU A 370 -3.89 -15.89 -31.65
C GLU A 370 -3.10 -14.58 -31.73
N GLU A 371 -3.62 -13.48 -31.16
CA GLU A 371 -3.07 -12.13 -31.31
C GLU A 371 -2.37 -11.61 -30.05
N VAL A 372 -2.05 -12.48 -29.07
CA VAL A 372 -1.44 -12.05 -27.81
C VAL A 372 -0.16 -11.24 -28.02
N ASN A 373 0.65 -11.58 -29.02
CA ASN A 373 1.91 -10.88 -29.33
C ASN A 373 1.69 -9.47 -29.91
N GLU A 374 0.52 -9.21 -30.48
CA GLU A 374 0.13 -7.90 -31.02
C GLU A 374 -0.49 -7.00 -29.95
N VAL A 375 -1.23 -7.57 -29.00
CA VAL A 375 -1.97 -6.83 -27.95
C VAL A 375 -1.13 -6.59 -26.70
N PHE A 376 -0.46 -7.64 -26.20
CA PHE A 376 0.29 -7.62 -24.94
C PHE A 376 1.32 -6.48 -24.85
N PRO A 377 2.16 -6.18 -25.88
CA PRO A 377 3.18 -5.14 -25.74
C PRO A 377 2.59 -3.75 -25.43
N PHE A 378 1.46 -3.39 -26.03
CA PHE A 378 0.80 -2.10 -25.83
C PHE A 378 0.20 -1.97 -24.43
N ILE A 379 -0.45 -3.02 -23.95
CA ILE A 379 -1.03 -3.02 -22.59
C ILE A 379 0.06 -3.07 -21.53
N ALA A 380 1.12 -3.84 -21.74
CA ALA A 380 2.26 -3.89 -20.84
C ALA A 380 2.99 -2.52 -20.78
N THR A 381 3.10 -1.83 -21.93
CA THR A 381 3.66 -0.48 -21.99
C THR A 381 2.77 0.54 -21.26
N LEU A 382 1.44 0.48 -21.45
CA LEU A 382 0.48 1.28 -20.69
C LEU A 382 0.67 1.10 -19.17
N MET A 383 0.93 -0.12 -18.73
CA MET A 383 1.17 -0.45 -17.31
C MET A 383 2.60 -0.12 -16.83
N GLY A 384 3.46 0.47 -17.68
CA GLY A 384 4.83 0.84 -17.33
C GLY A 384 5.80 -0.34 -17.20
N MET A 385 5.45 -1.52 -17.73
CA MET A 385 6.29 -2.72 -17.66
C MET A 385 7.47 -2.63 -18.63
N LYS A 386 8.66 -3.07 -18.21
CA LYS A 386 9.85 -3.13 -19.07
C LYS A 386 9.78 -4.34 -19.98
N LEU A 387 9.56 -4.10 -21.28
CA LEU A 387 9.54 -5.16 -22.28
C LEU A 387 10.95 -5.59 -22.69
N THR A 388 11.10 -6.88 -23.02
CA THR A 388 12.35 -7.48 -23.51
C THR A 388 12.10 -8.32 -24.76
N GLY A 389 13.19 -8.66 -25.50
CA GLY A 389 13.12 -9.56 -26.66
C GLY A 389 12.18 -9.07 -27.77
N LYS A 390 11.34 -9.97 -28.29
CA LYS A 390 10.41 -9.68 -29.40
C LYS A 390 9.39 -8.58 -29.10
N HIS A 391 8.95 -8.45 -27.84
CA HIS A 391 7.99 -7.44 -27.44
C HIS A 391 8.60 -6.03 -27.42
N ALA A 392 9.85 -5.89 -26.94
CA ALA A 392 10.58 -4.63 -27.04
C ALA A 392 10.84 -4.23 -28.50
N GLN A 393 11.15 -5.20 -29.36
CA GLN A 393 11.37 -4.93 -30.79
C GLN A 393 10.08 -4.47 -31.48
N ARG A 394 8.90 -5.03 -31.10
CA ARG A 394 7.59 -4.62 -31.61
C ARG A 394 7.25 -3.16 -31.28
N MET A 395 7.71 -2.66 -30.13
CA MET A 395 7.46 -1.29 -29.67
C MET A 395 8.45 -0.25 -30.21
N LYS A 396 9.53 -0.71 -30.85
CA LYS A 396 10.59 0.18 -31.30
C LYS A 396 10.09 1.19 -32.32
N GLY A 397 10.29 2.49 -32.03
CA GLY A 397 9.89 3.60 -32.89
C GLY A 397 8.40 3.97 -32.81
N ILE A 398 7.64 3.39 -31.88
CA ILE A 398 6.24 3.73 -31.62
C ILE A 398 6.19 4.59 -30.34
N GLU A 399 5.95 5.89 -30.49
CA GLU A 399 5.94 6.84 -29.39
C GLU A 399 4.84 7.91 -29.59
N GLY A 400 4.56 8.71 -28.56
CA GLY A 400 3.63 9.84 -28.62
C GLY A 400 2.22 9.44 -29.04
N GLU A 401 1.60 10.24 -29.90
CA GLU A 401 0.19 10.09 -30.36
C GLU A 401 -0.07 8.73 -31.05
N ALA A 402 0.93 8.18 -31.77
CA ALA A 402 0.81 6.87 -32.41
C ALA A 402 0.70 5.75 -31.38
N LEU A 403 1.46 5.81 -30.30
CA LEU A 403 1.38 4.88 -29.18
C LEU A 403 0.02 4.97 -28.48
N GLU A 404 -0.45 6.16 -28.22
CA GLU A 404 -1.74 6.39 -27.57
C GLU A 404 -2.91 5.82 -28.39
N LYS A 405 -2.96 6.06 -29.69
CA LYS A 405 -3.97 5.49 -30.58
C LYS A 405 -3.95 3.95 -30.59
N LEU A 406 -2.76 3.35 -30.56
CA LEU A 406 -2.62 1.90 -30.49
C LEU A 406 -3.04 1.33 -29.13
N ILE A 407 -2.76 2.04 -28.04
CA ILE A 407 -3.26 1.68 -26.71
C ILE A 407 -4.79 1.71 -26.69
N PHE A 408 -5.42 2.77 -27.19
CA PHE A 408 -6.88 2.90 -27.27
C PHE A 408 -7.50 1.78 -28.10
N LYS A 409 -6.92 1.49 -29.27
CA LYS A 409 -7.37 0.37 -30.12
C LYS A 409 -7.32 -0.95 -29.36
N ASN A 410 -6.17 -1.28 -28.75
CA ASN A 410 -5.98 -2.55 -28.06
C ASN A 410 -6.87 -2.67 -26.80
N MET A 411 -7.09 -1.58 -26.06
CA MET A 411 -8.02 -1.55 -24.93
C MET A 411 -9.45 -1.80 -25.38
N ARG A 412 -9.89 -1.13 -26.46
CA ARG A 412 -11.20 -1.36 -27.07
C ARG A 412 -11.38 -2.82 -27.48
N ASP A 413 -10.41 -3.40 -28.16
CA ASP A 413 -10.46 -4.78 -28.67
C ASP A 413 -10.52 -5.80 -27.51
N ILE A 414 -9.77 -5.58 -26.42
CA ILE A 414 -9.83 -6.41 -25.19
C ILE A 414 -11.24 -6.36 -24.58
N ILE A 415 -11.82 -5.17 -24.46
CA ILE A 415 -13.13 -4.98 -23.84
C ILE A 415 -14.21 -5.64 -24.69
N ILE A 416 -14.19 -5.47 -26.01
CA ILE A 416 -15.14 -6.10 -26.94
C ILE A 416 -15.06 -7.63 -26.81
N LYS A 417 -13.89 -8.23 -27.07
CA LYS A 417 -13.72 -9.68 -27.03
C LYS A 417 -13.98 -10.25 -25.63
N GLY A 418 -13.58 -9.52 -24.58
CA GLY A 418 -13.92 -9.88 -23.20
C GLY A 418 -15.42 -9.95 -22.96
N SER A 419 -16.18 -8.98 -23.48
CA SER A 419 -17.64 -8.92 -23.34
C SER A 419 -18.37 -10.01 -24.16
N GLU A 420 -17.77 -10.48 -25.25
CA GLU A 420 -18.28 -11.63 -26.02
C GLU A 420 -18.18 -12.93 -25.22
N LEU A 421 -17.07 -13.10 -24.48
CA LEU A 421 -16.87 -14.28 -23.63
C LEU A 421 -17.77 -14.22 -22.39
N ARG A 422 -17.86 -13.06 -21.75
CA ARG A 422 -18.65 -12.87 -20.53
C ARG A 422 -19.15 -11.42 -20.42
N PRO A 423 -20.43 -11.19 -20.02
CA PRO A 423 -20.93 -9.84 -19.79
C PRO A 423 -19.97 -9.06 -18.87
N THR A 424 -19.59 -7.84 -19.27
CA THR A 424 -18.50 -7.11 -18.62
C THR A 424 -19.01 -5.86 -17.92
N VAL A 425 -18.69 -5.73 -16.63
CA VAL A 425 -18.91 -4.52 -15.81
C VAL A 425 -17.59 -3.79 -15.67
N ILE A 426 -17.54 -2.53 -16.09
CA ILE A 426 -16.40 -1.62 -15.89
C ILE A 426 -16.80 -0.65 -14.79
N TYR A 427 -16.19 -0.80 -13.63
CA TYR A 427 -16.48 -0.02 -12.44
C TYR A 427 -15.30 0.90 -12.10
N ILE A 428 -15.56 2.21 -12.05
CA ILE A 428 -14.55 3.21 -11.66
C ILE A 428 -15.04 3.97 -10.43
N GLU A 429 -14.31 3.82 -9.34
CA GLU A 429 -14.57 4.52 -8.08
C GLU A 429 -13.82 5.85 -8.00
N ASP A 430 -14.39 6.81 -7.28
CA ASP A 430 -13.85 8.16 -7.11
C ASP A 430 -13.56 8.89 -8.44
N PHE A 431 -14.41 8.68 -9.46
CA PHE A 431 -14.24 9.17 -10.83
C PHE A 431 -14.00 10.69 -10.93
N HIS A 432 -14.39 11.47 -9.93
CA HIS A 432 -14.08 12.90 -9.86
C HIS A 432 -12.57 13.21 -9.76
N TRP A 433 -11.73 12.21 -9.49
CA TRP A 433 -10.26 12.29 -9.50
C TRP A 433 -9.63 11.71 -10.77
N VAL A 434 -10.43 11.34 -11.77
CA VAL A 434 -9.92 10.73 -13.00
C VAL A 434 -8.96 11.69 -13.73
N ASP A 435 -7.90 11.14 -14.31
CA ASP A 435 -6.98 11.87 -15.19
C ASP A 435 -7.58 12.06 -16.59
N THR A 436 -7.09 13.04 -17.33
CA THR A 436 -7.64 13.42 -18.65
C THR A 436 -7.58 12.27 -19.64
N SER A 437 -6.48 11.53 -19.71
CA SER A 437 -6.31 10.41 -20.67
C SER A 437 -7.28 9.26 -20.38
N SER A 438 -7.50 8.94 -19.10
CA SER A 438 -8.52 7.95 -18.69
C SER A 438 -9.93 8.42 -19.04
N LEU A 439 -10.24 9.71 -18.81
CA LEU A 439 -11.53 10.29 -19.12
C LEU A 439 -11.84 10.17 -20.61
N GLU A 440 -10.91 10.57 -21.48
CA GLU A 440 -11.04 10.50 -22.94
C GLU A 440 -11.19 9.05 -23.44
N LEU A 441 -10.43 8.12 -22.88
CA LEU A 441 -10.57 6.71 -23.21
C LEU A 441 -11.97 6.18 -22.83
N ILE A 442 -12.46 6.49 -21.63
CA ILE A 442 -13.78 6.04 -21.15
C ILE A 442 -14.90 6.66 -22.01
N GLU A 443 -14.83 7.95 -22.34
CA GLU A 443 -15.78 8.61 -23.25
C GLU A 443 -15.81 7.92 -24.63
N ALA A 444 -14.66 7.59 -25.19
CA ALA A 444 -14.56 6.88 -26.48
C ALA A 444 -15.15 5.46 -26.43
N LEU A 445 -15.10 4.80 -25.27
CA LEU A 445 -15.62 3.45 -25.08
C LEU A 445 -17.14 3.41 -24.85
N PHE A 446 -17.80 4.51 -24.50
CA PHE A 446 -19.26 4.52 -24.27
C PHE A 446 -20.09 4.04 -25.45
N ARG A 447 -19.64 4.28 -26.68
CA ARG A 447 -20.32 3.79 -27.88
C ARG A 447 -20.48 2.26 -27.94
N LEU A 448 -19.64 1.54 -27.18
CA LEU A 448 -19.69 0.08 -27.16
C LEU A 448 -20.94 -0.47 -26.46
N VAL A 449 -21.61 0.31 -25.61
CA VAL A 449 -22.79 -0.15 -24.88
C VAL A 449 -23.99 -0.42 -25.78
N GLU A 450 -24.00 0.15 -27.00
CA GLU A 450 -25.08 -0.04 -27.97
C GLU A 450 -25.05 -1.44 -28.62
N GLU A 451 -23.85 -2.00 -28.82
CA GLU A 451 -23.62 -3.25 -29.55
C GLU A 451 -23.16 -4.40 -28.68
N TYR A 452 -22.51 -4.12 -27.54
CA TYR A 452 -21.83 -5.12 -26.72
C TYR A 452 -22.39 -5.19 -25.30
N ARG A 453 -22.20 -6.34 -24.64
CA ARG A 453 -22.62 -6.58 -23.26
C ARG A 453 -21.64 -5.93 -22.28
N ILE A 454 -21.62 -4.59 -22.27
CA ILE A 454 -20.73 -3.76 -21.44
C ILE A 454 -21.57 -2.81 -20.59
N LEU A 455 -21.34 -2.80 -19.28
CA LEU A 455 -21.95 -1.89 -18.32
C LEU A 455 -20.87 -1.05 -17.66
N PHE A 456 -20.91 0.25 -17.89
CA PHE A 456 -20.09 1.20 -17.12
C PHE A 456 -20.82 1.60 -15.84
N ILE A 457 -20.13 1.58 -14.71
CA ILE A 457 -20.60 2.12 -13.43
C ILE A 457 -19.56 3.13 -12.95
N LEU A 458 -19.91 4.41 -12.98
CA LEU A 458 -19.04 5.51 -12.60
C LEU A 458 -19.54 6.13 -11.29
N VAL A 459 -18.68 6.15 -10.27
CA VAL A 459 -19.04 6.63 -8.94
C VAL A 459 -18.22 7.87 -8.60
N PHE A 460 -18.89 9.00 -8.31
CA PHE A 460 -18.21 10.26 -8.04
C PHE A 460 -19.01 11.19 -7.13
N ARG A 461 -18.39 12.31 -6.75
CA ARG A 461 -19.02 13.39 -5.98
C ARG A 461 -19.47 14.48 -6.93
N PRO A 462 -20.58 15.20 -6.63
CA PRO A 462 -20.99 16.38 -7.39
C PRO A 462 -19.97 17.52 -7.27
N GLY A 463 -20.07 18.53 -8.16
CA GLY A 463 -19.28 19.76 -8.09
C GLY A 463 -17.89 19.70 -8.72
N TYR A 464 -17.60 18.69 -9.55
CA TYR A 464 -16.34 18.58 -10.30
C TYR A 464 -16.58 18.79 -11.80
N ALA A 465 -16.46 20.06 -12.24
CA ALA A 465 -16.80 20.49 -13.61
C ALA A 465 -15.98 19.76 -14.69
N ASP A 466 -14.66 19.63 -14.48
CA ASP A 466 -13.74 19.09 -15.50
C ASP A 466 -13.83 17.56 -15.67
N THR A 467 -14.51 16.86 -14.77
CA THR A 467 -14.61 15.39 -14.78
C THR A 467 -16.05 14.92 -14.68
N GLY A 468 -16.66 15.02 -13.49
CA GLY A 468 -18.03 14.50 -13.25
C GLY A 468 -19.11 15.17 -14.09
N GLU A 469 -19.09 16.50 -14.19
CA GLU A 469 -20.08 17.24 -15.00
C GLU A 469 -19.82 17.06 -16.50
N ARG A 470 -18.56 17.05 -16.93
CA ARG A 470 -18.17 16.77 -18.31
C ARG A 470 -18.68 15.40 -18.76
N ILE A 471 -18.48 14.35 -17.94
CA ILE A 471 -18.92 12.99 -18.31
C ILE A 471 -20.44 12.88 -18.38
N ILE A 472 -21.16 13.51 -17.45
CA ILE A 472 -22.63 13.56 -17.49
C ILE A 472 -23.10 14.19 -18.79
N LYS A 473 -22.57 15.36 -19.16
CA LYS A 473 -22.89 16.04 -20.39
C LYS A 473 -22.61 15.18 -21.63
N SER A 474 -21.45 14.53 -21.67
CA SER A 474 -21.07 13.61 -22.75
C SER A 474 -22.06 12.44 -22.90
N ILE A 475 -22.55 11.88 -21.78
CA ILE A 475 -23.52 10.79 -21.78
C ILE A 475 -24.92 11.31 -22.24
N GLU A 476 -25.33 12.46 -21.75
CA GLU A 476 -26.60 13.09 -22.13
C GLU A 476 -26.68 13.36 -23.64
N GLU A 477 -25.59 13.83 -24.23
CA GLU A 477 -25.49 14.16 -25.65
C GLU A 477 -25.40 12.92 -26.56
N ASN A 478 -24.68 11.87 -26.14
CA ASN A 478 -24.31 10.77 -27.04
C ASN A 478 -25.02 9.43 -26.73
N ASN A 479 -25.38 9.15 -25.46
CA ASN A 479 -25.92 7.85 -25.04
C ASN A 479 -27.14 7.94 -24.09
N PRO A 480 -28.10 8.84 -24.29
CA PRO A 480 -29.19 9.08 -23.33
C PRO A 480 -30.08 7.85 -23.09
N SER A 481 -30.27 7.00 -24.10
CA SER A 481 -31.12 5.79 -24.03
C SER A 481 -30.49 4.64 -23.23
N HIS A 482 -29.16 4.66 -23.04
CA HIS A 482 -28.40 3.64 -22.30
C HIS A 482 -27.95 4.11 -20.92
N TRP A 483 -28.39 5.31 -20.52
CA TRP A 483 -27.98 5.92 -19.26
C TRP A 483 -28.97 5.70 -18.13
N THR A 484 -28.44 5.40 -16.94
CA THR A 484 -29.21 5.36 -15.70
C THR A 484 -28.49 6.22 -14.67
N LYS A 485 -29.15 7.28 -14.21
CA LYS A 485 -28.65 8.17 -13.17
C LYS A 485 -29.14 7.73 -11.80
N ILE A 486 -28.22 7.59 -10.84
CA ILE A 486 -28.51 7.30 -9.43
C ILE A 486 -27.90 8.42 -8.60
N GLU A 487 -28.73 9.16 -7.90
CA GLU A 487 -28.31 10.20 -6.95
C GLU A 487 -28.60 9.70 -5.54
N LEU A 488 -27.55 9.61 -4.71
CA LEU A 488 -27.70 9.19 -3.33
C LEU A 488 -27.94 10.41 -2.46
N GLU A 489 -29.13 10.53 -1.93
CA GLU A 489 -29.52 11.54 -0.99
C GLU A 489 -29.18 11.10 0.47
N PRO A 490 -29.12 12.04 1.44
CA PRO A 490 -29.05 11.70 2.85
C PRO A 490 -30.17 10.73 3.28
N LEU A 491 -29.86 9.84 4.22
CA LEU A 491 -30.88 8.96 4.82
C LEU A 491 -31.96 9.81 5.50
N ASN A 492 -33.20 9.42 5.32
CA ASN A 492 -34.30 10.04 6.05
C ASN A 492 -34.24 9.67 7.54
N GLU A 493 -35.11 10.26 8.36
CA GLU A 493 -35.12 10.10 9.81
C GLU A 493 -35.29 8.63 10.23
N THR A 494 -36.24 7.93 9.64
CA THR A 494 -36.53 6.51 9.93
C THR A 494 -35.37 5.59 9.53
N GLU A 495 -34.75 5.86 8.39
CA GLU A 495 -33.58 5.12 7.91
C GLU A 495 -32.36 5.38 8.82
N SER A 496 -32.16 6.63 9.22
CA SER A 496 -31.11 7.02 10.16
C SER A 496 -31.29 6.35 11.53
N GLU A 497 -32.51 6.28 12.04
CA GLU A 497 -32.83 5.56 13.28
C GLU A 497 -32.59 4.04 13.13
N THR A 498 -32.94 3.47 11.99
CA THR A 498 -32.72 2.07 11.69
C THR A 498 -31.21 1.74 11.63
N LEU A 499 -30.43 2.60 10.94
CA LEU A 499 -28.97 2.47 10.88
C LEU A 499 -28.34 2.58 12.27
N HIS A 500 -28.75 3.60 13.04
CA HIS A 500 -28.31 3.80 14.41
C HIS A 500 -28.62 2.57 15.29
N SER A 501 -29.81 2.02 15.18
CA SER A 501 -30.23 0.84 15.95
C SER A 501 -29.45 -0.43 15.58
N ASN A 502 -29.11 -0.58 14.29
CA ASN A 502 -28.30 -1.68 13.78
C ASN A 502 -26.84 -1.60 14.22
N LEU A 503 -26.28 -0.39 14.26
CA LEU A 503 -24.90 -0.13 14.70
C LEU A 503 -24.75 -0.18 16.22
N LEU A 504 -25.74 0.39 16.91
CA LEU A 504 -25.77 0.51 18.35
C LEU A 504 -26.74 -0.52 18.94
N ARG A 505 -26.45 -1.81 18.83
CA ARG A 505 -27.04 -2.81 19.76
C ARG A 505 -26.62 -2.52 21.22
N ILE A 506 -26.44 -1.22 21.54
CA ILE A 506 -26.05 -0.72 22.87
C ILE A 506 -27.31 -0.61 23.71
N LYS A 507 -27.46 -1.52 24.63
CA LYS A 507 -28.51 -1.42 25.64
C LYS A 507 -28.26 -0.18 26.52
N GLY A 508 -29.24 0.73 26.53
CA GLY A 508 -29.26 1.85 27.50
C GLY A 508 -28.65 3.16 27.03
N LEU A 509 -28.40 3.40 25.73
CA LEU A 509 -27.93 4.72 25.27
C LEU A 509 -28.96 5.82 25.61
N PRO A 510 -28.56 6.89 26.30
CA PRO A 510 -29.48 7.98 26.68
C PRO A 510 -30.13 8.61 25.44
N HIS A 511 -31.44 8.85 25.49
CA HIS A 511 -32.20 9.42 24.37
C HIS A 511 -31.60 10.73 23.85
N HIS A 512 -31.17 11.62 24.74
CA HIS A 512 -30.58 12.91 24.33
C HIS A 512 -29.28 12.76 23.52
N ILE A 513 -28.46 11.72 23.79
CA ILE A 513 -27.25 11.44 23.03
C ILE A 513 -27.62 10.90 21.64
N ARG A 514 -28.59 9.97 21.58
CA ARG A 514 -29.14 9.44 20.34
C ARG A 514 -29.65 10.57 19.44
N ASP A 515 -30.50 11.44 19.98
CA ASP A 515 -31.11 12.53 19.23
C ASP A 515 -30.06 13.53 18.72
N GLN A 516 -29.02 13.82 19.53
CA GLN A 516 -27.89 14.63 19.07
C GLN A 516 -27.09 13.98 17.93
N ILE A 517 -26.87 12.64 17.97
CA ILE A 517 -26.19 11.95 16.87
C ILE A 517 -27.00 12.07 15.60
N LEU A 518 -28.28 11.75 15.63
CA LEU A 518 -29.17 11.78 14.47
C LEU A 518 -29.28 13.20 13.87
N GLN A 519 -29.46 14.21 14.71
CA GLN A 519 -29.55 15.61 14.29
C GLN A 519 -28.25 16.08 13.61
N ARG A 520 -27.08 15.76 14.20
CA ARG A 520 -25.78 16.20 13.67
C ARG A 520 -25.34 15.41 12.46
N ALA A 521 -25.76 14.16 12.34
CA ALA A 521 -25.48 13.32 11.19
C ALA A 521 -26.15 13.84 9.91
N GLY A 522 -27.29 14.53 10.02
CA GLY A 522 -28.02 15.03 8.86
C GLY A 522 -28.30 13.96 7.82
N GLY A 523 -28.53 12.71 8.26
CA GLY A 523 -28.72 11.56 7.37
C GLY A 523 -27.46 10.98 6.73
N ASN A 524 -26.25 11.39 7.16
CA ASN A 524 -25.00 10.84 6.64
C ASN A 524 -24.58 9.59 7.41
N PRO A 525 -24.57 8.40 6.79
CA PRO A 525 -24.24 7.13 7.44
C PRO A 525 -22.82 7.10 8.05
N PHE A 526 -21.86 7.68 7.37
CA PHE A 526 -20.46 7.71 7.81
C PHE A 526 -20.30 8.48 9.13
N PHE A 527 -21.05 9.57 9.30
CA PHE A 527 -21.01 10.31 10.55
C PHE A 527 -21.50 9.46 11.72
N ILE A 528 -22.60 8.73 11.54
CA ILE A 528 -23.17 7.87 12.58
C ILE A 528 -22.15 6.77 12.95
N GLU A 529 -21.57 6.10 11.96
CA GLU A 529 -20.57 5.04 12.16
C GLU A 529 -19.33 5.56 12.90
N GLU A 530 -18.82 6.73 12.53
CA GLU A 530 -17.63 7.31 13.12
C GLU A 530 -17.84 7.82 14.56
N VAL A 531 -19.02 8.35 14.87
CA VAL A 531 -19.36 8.71 16.25
C VAL A 531 -19.42 7.47 17.13
N VAL A 532 -20.04 6.39 16.65
CA VAL A 532 -20.08 5.11 17.38
C VAL A 532 -18.67 4.58 17.61
N ARG A 533 -17.83 4.65 16.59
CA ARG A 533 -16.42 4.25 16.70
C ARG A 533 -15.66 5.09 17.73
N SER A 534 -15.89 6.40 17.75
CA SER A 534 -15.30 7.29 18.77
C SER A 534 -15.70 6.87 20.18
N PHE A 535 -16.96 6.49 20.42
CA PHE A 535 -17.42 6.00 21.72
C PHE A 535 -16.70 4.72 22.16
N ILE A 536 -16.47 3.81 21.22
CA ILE A 536 -15.70 2.57 21.48
C ILE A 536 -14.24 2.91 21.79
N ASP A 537 -13.62 3.79 21.02
CA ASP A 537 -12.22 4.18 21.19
C ASP A 537 -11.96 4.92 22.52
N GLU A 538 -12.92 5.73 22.97
CA GLU A 538 -12.85 6.43 24.25
C GLU A 538 -13.21 5.54 25.46
N GLY A 539 -13.66 4.31 25.17
CA GLY A 539 -14.14 3.39 26.20
C GLY A 539 -15.44 3.84 26.87
N ALA A 540 -16.19 4.74 26.22
CA ALA A 540 -17.55 5.10 26.62
C ALA A 540 -18.55 3.98 26.30
N VAL A 541 -18.21 3.15 25.32
CA VAL A 541 -18.91 1.92 24.94
C VAL A 541 -17.89 0.78 24.90
N ILE A 542 -18.18 -0.34 25.54
CA ILE A 542 -17.32 -1.51 25.59
C ILE A 542 -18.10 -2.76 25.11
N LEU A 543 -17.40 -3.65 24.45
CA LEU A 543 -17.97 -4.96 24.08
C LEU A 543 -17.86 -5.92 25.26
N LYS A 544 -19.01 -6.43 25.75
CA LYS A 544 -19.08 -7.39 26.84
C LYS A 544 -20.08 -8.49 26.51
N ASN A 545 -19.64 -9.73 26.58
CA ASN A 545 -20.47 -10.91 26.28
C ASN A 545 -21.15 -10.88 24.88
N GLY A 546 -20.55 -10.21 23.89
CA GLY A 546 -21.10 -10.08 22.53
C GLY A 546 -22.06 -8.89 22.32
N ASP A 547 -22.44 -8.18 23.38
CA ASP A 547 -23.26 -6.95 23.34
C ASP A 547 -22.41 -5.73 23.71
N TYR A 548 -22.79 -4.57 23.19
CA TYR A 548 -22.17 -3.29 23.56
C TYR A 548 -22.87 -2.72 24.81
N GLU A 549 -22.09 -2.44 25.85
CA GLU A 549 -22.54 -1.82 27.09
C GLU A 549 -21.95 -0.42 27.26
N ILE A 550 -22.72 0.49 27.87
CA ILE A 550 -22.31 1.86 28.16
C ILE A 550 -21.53 1.90 29.47
N THR A 551 -20.49 2.71 29.49
CA THR A 551 -19.74 3.06 30.71
C THR A 551 -20.14 4.46 31.21
N GLU A 552 -19.75 4.81 32.45
CA GLU A 552 -19.95 6.16 32.99
C GLU A 552 -19.29 7.27 32.15
N LYS A 553 -18.29 6.93 31.33
CA LYS A 553 -17.61 7.87 30.43
C LYS A 553 -18.53 8.46 29.37
N ILE A 554 -19.65 7.81 29.04
CA ILE A 554 -20.61 8.31 28.05
C ILE A 554 -21.15 9.74 28.40
N LYS A 555 -21.17 10.07 29.68
CA LYS A 555 -21.61 11.41 30.14
C LYS A 555 -20.62 12.54 29.80
N GLN A 556 -19.38 12.19 29.48
CA GLN A 556 -18.28 13.14 29.21
C GLN A 556 -17.96 13.24 27.72
N VAL A 557 -18.56 12.38 26.89
CA VAL A 557 -18.28 12.35 25.46
C VAL A 557 -18.88 13.57 24.77
N VAL A 558 -18.06 14.22 23.96
CA VAL A 558 -18.48 15.35 23.12
C VAL A 558 -18.73 14.84 21.70
N ILE A 559 -19.97 14.92 21.24
CA ILE A 559 -20.33 14.59 19.86
C ILE A 559 -19.91 15.77 18.97
N PRO A 560 -19.08 15.58 17.91
CA PRO A 560 -18.71 16.63 16.98
C PRO A 560 -19.92 17.22 16.26
N GLN A 561 -19.85 18.50 15.86
CA GLN A 561 -20.99 19.19 15.22
C GLN A 561 -21.16 18.85 13.72
N SER A 562 -20.12 18.32 13.09
CA SER A 562 -20.12 17.98 11.65
C SER A 562 -19.09 16.89 11.35
N ILE A 563 -19.16 16.31 10.14
CA ILE A 563 -18.13 15.39 9.64
C ILE A 563 -16.76 16.05 9.66
N HIS A 564 -16.68 17.32 9.26
CA HIS A 564 -15.42 18.07 9.30
C HIS A 564 -14.89 18.19 10.73
N ALA A 565 -15.74 18.56 11.69
CA ALA A 565 -15.35 18.65 13.11
C ALA A 565 -14.94 17.27 13.67
N LEU A 566 -15.60 16.20 13.25
CA LEU A 566 -15.25 14.82 13.62
C LEU A 566 -13.88 14.43 13.08
N ILE A 567 -13.61 14.69 11.81
CA ILE A 567 -12.30 14.45 11.19
C ILE A 567 -11.25 15.32 11.86
N MET A 568 -11.52 16.61 12.11
CA MET A 568 -10.61 17.51 12.81
C MET A 568 -10.33 17.03 14.23
N THR A 569 -11.33 16.55 14.96
CA THR A 569 -11.13 15.98 16.31
C THR A 569 -10.20 14.76 16.26
N ARG A 570 -10.30 13.93 15.21
CA ARG A 570 -9.37 12.81 14.99
C ARG A 570 -7.98 13.30 14.61
N ILE A 571 -7.90 14.31 13.74
CA ILE A 571 -6.63 14.95 13.37
C ILE A 571 -5.98 15.62 14.59
N ASP A 572 -6.76 16.28 15.43
CA ASP A 572 -6.27 16.93 16.65
C ASP A 572 -5.79 15.95 17.74
N ARG A 573 -6.27 14.71 17.71
CA ARG A 573 -5.74 13.60 18.53
C ARG A 573 -4.47 13.00 17.99
N LEU A 574 -4.13 13.30 16.73
CA LEU A 574 -2.83 12.97 16.18
C LEU A 574 -1.76 13.83 16.85
N ASP A 575 -0.54 13.30 16.94
CA ASP A 575 0.61 14.10 17.36
C ASP A 575 0.81 15.30 16.41
N GLU A 576 1.51 16.31 16.89
CA GLU A 576 1.63 17.60 16.19
C GLU A 576 2.26 17.46 14.79
N ALA A 577 3.20 16.54 14.61
CA ALA A 577 3.86 16.31 13.34
C ALA A 577 2.91 15.66 12.31
N THR A 578 2.16 14.64 12.71
CA THR A 578 1.14 13.98 11.89
C THR A 578 0.02 14.96 11.53
N ARG A 579 -0.39 15.80 12.47
CA ARG A 579 -1.39 16.86 12.25
C ARG A 579 -0.94 17.86 11.19
N ASN A 580 0.30 18.31 11.27
CA ASN A 580 0.88 19.23 10.28
C ASN A 580 1.00 18.59 8.90
N LEU A 581 1.37 17.31 8.82
CA LEU A 581 1.39 16.55 7.57
C LEU A 581 0.01 16.45 6.91
N VAL A 582 -1.02 16.15 7.68
CA VAL A 582 -2.40 16.11 7.18
C VAL A 582 -2.85 17.49 6.69
N ARG A 583 -2.49 18.56 7.42
CA ARG A 583 -2.76 19.94 6.98
C ARG A 583 -2.00 20.33 5.71
N MET A 584 -0.75 19.88 5.55
CA MET A 584 0.03 20.12 4.33
C MET A 584 -0.41 19.26 3.14
N ALA A 585 -0.93 18.05 3.39
CA ALA A 585 -1.48 17.16 2.36
C ALA A 585 -2.92 17.52 1.95
N SER A 586 -3.62 18.32 2.77
CA SER A 586 -4.92 18.87 2.40
C SER A 586 -4.69 19.98 1.38
N PRO A 587 -5.22 19.90 0.14
CA PRO A 587 -5.18 21.04 -0.76
C PRO A 587 -5.87 22.20 -0.06
N ALA A 588 -5.21 23.36 -0.03
CA ALA A 588 -5.80 24.57 0.47
C ALA A 588 -7.09 24.84 -0.33
N SER A 589 -8.23 24.65 0.32
CA SER A 589 -9.54 25.05 -0.18
C SER A 589 -9.71 26.55 -0.04
#